data_d526eab004c7b774a8d074ee960ca3a7
#
_entry.id   d526eab004c7b774a8d074ee960ca3a7
#
_cell.length_a   1.000
_cell.length_b   1.000
_cell.length_c   1.000
_cell.angle_alpha   90.00
_cell.angle_beta   90.00
_cell.angle_gamma   90.00
#
_symmetry.space_group_name_H-M   'P 1'
#
loop_
_entity.id
_entity.type
_entity.pdbx_description
1 polymer ?
#
loop_
_entity_poly.entity_id
_entity_poly.type
_entity_poly.pdbx_seq_one_letter_code
_entity_poly.pdbx_strand_id
1 'polypeptide(L)'
;MSRVDGARLVLRLARGHQVSPDAQTPHTVIHSGPHRELRRYGTDEDLATARAAGRPPVLLVPPLAVSARCYDLGPGQSVVAGLLASGRVPYVVDFGEVTRADKDMGFGDYFDDIVPQAIGRVVGDFYGDAHHGESTEGVGDAPVDVVAWSLGGTIALLTAAAHPDLPIRSITAIGTPLDYDALPLYPLVKKVMKPLGGTPVTAAIRALGGIPAPLVRIAYRGTAWQRELKKPGYIMRNAHDTEALARMQVIDRFQNSMPGYAGEVSRQMWENFVYRGELATGVVDFDGRSVDLTAIGVPIQLFGSHRDAITSWQAARHGVELFADSPHVHFTTVETSHLGLIAGDVAARETWPRVDEFLDSLDG
;
A
#
# COMPACT_ATOMS: atom_id res chain seq x y z
N MET A 1 12.97 -19.71 -28.93
CA MET A 1 14.29 -19.93 -28.25
C MET A 1 14.67 -21.40 -28.32
N SER A 2 15.94 -21.73 -28.59
CA SER A 2 16.42 -23.11 -28.57
C SER A 2 16.55 -23.65 -27.13
N ARG A 3 16.62 -25.00 -26.96
CA ARG A 3 16.87 -25.62 -25.64
C ARG A 3 18.19 -25.14 -25.01
N VAL A 4 19.17 -24.78 -25.83
CA VAL A 4 20.46 -24.24 -25.39
C VAL A 4 20.31 -22.83 -24.83
N ASP A 5 19.44 -22.01 -25.42
CA ASP A 5 19.18 -20.65 -24.95
C ASP A 5 18.46 -20.66 -23.59
N GLY A 6 17.49 -21.59 -23.41
CA GLY A 6 16.83 -21.78 -22.11
C GLY A 6 17.78 -22.20 -21.00
N ALA A 7 18.70 -23.13 -21.27
CA ALA A 7 19.70 -23.54 -20.29
C ALA A 7 20.66 -22.39 -19.90
N ARG A 8 21.07 -21.57 -20.88
CA ARG A 8 21.89 -20.36 -20.62
C ARG A 8 21.14 -19.34 -19.78
N LEU A 9 19.86 -19.15 -20.03
CA LEU A 9 19.00 -18.22 -19.29
C LEU A 9 18.88 -18.66 -17.81
N VAL A 10 18.59 -19.94 -17.55
CA VAL A 10 18.56 -20.52 -16.20
C VAL A 10 19.90 -20.37 -15.49
N LEU A 11 21.03 -20.60 -16.18
CA LEU A 11 22.36 -20.44 -15.60
C LEU A 11 22.68 -18.98 -15.26
N ARG A 12 22.24 -18.02 -16.09
CA ARG A 12 22.34 -16.57 -15.78
C ARG A 12 21.54 -16.21 -14.54
N LEU A 13 20.30 -16.71 -14.43
CA LEU A 13 19.46 -16.52 -13.24
C LEU A 13 20.12 -17.07 -11.97
N ALA A 14 20.65 -18.31 -12.04
CA ALA A 14 21.34 -18.94 -10.92
C ALA A 14 22.60 -18.16 -10.46
N ARG A 15 23.21 -17.39 -11.36
CA ARG A 15 24.35 -16.51 -11.07
C ARG A 15 23.92 -15.09 -10.65
N GLY A 16 22.63 -14.82 -10.44
CA GLY A 16 22.11 -13.52 -10.02
C GLY A 16 22.06 -12.46 -11.13
N HIS A 17 22.24 -12.85 -12.42
CA HIS A 17 22.16 -11.90 -13.51
C HIS A 17 20.69 -11.51 -13.78
N GLN A 18 20.48 -10.24 -14.07
CA GLN A 18 19.15 -9.73 -14.48
C GLN A 18 18.79 -10.26 -15.86
N VAL A 19 17.54 -10.71 -16.00
CA VAL A 19 16.99 -11.19 -17.27
C VAL A 19 16.45 -10.02 -18.11
N SER A 20 15.91 -9.01 -17.42
CA SER A 20 15.39 -7.80 -18.04
C SER A 20 15.85 -6.57 -17.25
N PRO A 21 16.10 -5.43 -17.91
CA PRO A 21 16.32 -4.18 -17.20
C PRO A 21 15.13 -3.85 -16.29
N ASP A 22 15.43 -3.10 -15.27
CA ASP A 22 14.43 -2.62 -14.30
C ASP A 22 13.66 -1.46 -14.96
N ALA A 23 12.64 -1.79 -15.72
CA ALA A 23 11.81 -0.82 -16.43
C ALA A 23 10.75 -0.28 -15.46
N GLN A 24 10.93 0.94 -14.99
CA GLN A 24 9.91 1.71 -14.28
C GLN A 24 9.20 2.65 -15.25
N THR A 25 7.94 2.97 -14.93
CA THR A 25 7.19 4.01 -15.63
C THR A 25 7.88 5.37 -15.37
N PRO A 26 8.13 6.18 -16.40
CA PRO A 26 8.68 7.53 -16.22
C PRO A 26 7.82 8.37 -15.28
N HIS A 27 8.48 9.12 -14.41
CA HIS A 27 7.80 9.98 -13.44
C HIS A 27 8.54 11.30 -13.24
N THR A 28 7.82 12.28 -12.74
CA THR A 28 8.36 13.58 -12.29
C THR A 28 8.27 13.64 -10.77
N VAL A 29 9.37 14.03 -10.12
CA VAL A 29 9.36 14.29 -8.68
C VAL A 29 8.76 15.67 -8.44
N ILE A 30 7.59 15.72 -7.80
CA ILE A 30 6.85 16.94 -7.50
C ILE A 30 7.33 17.56 -6.19
N HIS A 31 7.69 16.71 -5.24
CA HIS A 31 8.23 17.12 -3.96
C HIS A 31 9.26 16.11 -3.47
N SER A 32 10.31 16.61 -2.81
CA SER A 32 11.35 15.79 -2.19
C SER A 32 11.61 16.25 -0.77
N GLY A 33 11.73 15.31 0.15
CA GLY A 33 12.05 15.54 1.54
C GLY A 33 12.17 14.20 2.28
N PRO A 34 12.69 14.19 3.52
CA PRO A 34 12.79 12.97 4.31
C PRO A 34 11.42 12.30 4.45
N HIS A 35 11.32 11.03 4.06
CA HIS A 35 10.11 10.19 4.15
C HIS A 35 8.87 10.74 3.42
N ARG A 36 9.01 11.68 2.47
CA ARG A 36 7.89 12.36 1.80
C ARG A 36 8.16 12.72 0.34
N GLU A 37 8.86 11.88 -0.39
CA GLU A 37 8.97 12.11 -1.82
C GLU A 37 7.64 11.85 -2.50
N LEU A 38 7.19 12.78 -3.36
CA LEU A 38 5.96 12.66 -4.14
C LEU A 38 6.30 12.60 -5.62
N ARG A 39 5.87 11.55 -6.30
CA ARG A 39 6.09 11.29 -7.71
C ARG A 39 4.79 11.38 -8.48
N ARG A 40 4.74 12.17 -9.54
CA ARG A 40 3.68 12.15 -10.55
C ARG A 40 4.11 11.25 -11.70
N TYR A 41 3.24 10.38 -12.14
CA TYR A 41 3.44 9.56 -13.33
C TYR A 41 2.59 10.08 -14.48
N GLY A 42 3.05 9.84 -15.72
CA GLY A 42 2.44 10.39 -16.92
C GLY A 42 3.10 11.69 -17.37
N THR A 43 2.70 12.13 -18.55
CA THR A 43 3.18 13.34 -19.22
C THR A 43 2.28 14.54 -18.86
N ASP A 44 2.70 15.74 -19.25
CA ASP A 44 1.85 16.93 -19.11
C ASP A 44 0.62 16.86 -20.05
N GLU A 45 0.69 16.06 -21.12
CA GLU A 45 -0.47 15.77 -22.02
C GLU A 45 -1.48 14.86 -21.32
N ASP A 46 -1.01 13.82 -20.59
CA ASP A 46 -1.89 12.98 -19.76
C ASP A 46 -2.60 13.80 -18.69
N LEU A 47 -1.86 14.73 -18.04
CA LEU A 47 -2.40 15.65 -17.04
C LEU A 47 -3.49 16.56 -17.64
N ALA A 48 -3.24 17.17 -18.80
CA ALA A 48 -4.19 18.03 -19.48
C ALA A 48 -5.44 17.25 -19.92
N THR A 49 -5.26 16.01 -20.40
CA THR A 49 -6.34 15.12 -20.84
C THR A 49 -7.23 14.73 -19.65
N ALA A 50 -6.64 14.31 -18.53
CA ALA A 50 -7.38 13.94 -17.33
C ALA A 50 -8.20 15.11 -16.79
N ARG A 51 -7.60 16.32 -16.73
CA ARG A 51 -8.30 17.56 -16.33
C ARG A 51 -9.48 17.87 -17.26
N ALA A 52 -9.28 17.80 -18.57
CA ALA A 52 -10.33 18.06 -19.55
C ALA A 52 -11.48 17.05 -19.47
N ALA A 53 -11.19 15.82 -19.08
CA ALA A 53 -12.17 14.77 -18.85
C ALA A 53 -12.86 14.85 -17.48
N GLY A 54 -12.47 15.79 -16.60
CA GLY A 54 -12.99 15.89 -15.23
C GLY A 54 -12.59 14.73 -14.32
N ARG A 55 -11.53 13.99 -14.67
CA ARG A 55 -11.03 12.83 -13.90
C ARG A 55 -10.06 13.30 -12.80
N PRO A 56 -10.38 13.14 -11.51
CA PRO A 56 -9.50 13.51 -10.42
C PRO A 56 -8.17 12.74 -10.44
N PRO A 57 -7.11 13.32 -9.85
CA PRO A 57 -5.85 12.61 -9.63
C PRO A 57 -6.01 11.50 -8.62
N VAL A 58 -5.16 10.46 -8.72
CA VAL A 58 -5.17 9.31 -7.81
C VAL A 58 -3.88 9.31 -7.00
N LEU A 59 -3.97 9.49 -5.68
CA LEU A 59 -2.84 9.33 -4.77
C LEU A 59 -2.71 7.87 -4.32
N LEU A 60 -1.57 7.25 -4.60
CA LEU A 60 -1.23 5.90 -4.18
C LEU A 60 -0.42 5.96 -2.88
N VAL A 61 -0.96 5.36 -1.81
CA VAL A 61 -0.31 5.33 -0.48
C VAL A 61 0.22 3.92 -0.21
N PRO A 62 1.55 3.71 -0.22
CA PRO A 62 2.15 2.40 0.01
C PRO A 62 2.11 2.02 1.49
N PRO A 63 2.24 0.72 1.82
CA PRO A 63 2.42 0.30 3.20
C PRO A 63 3.79 0.72 3.74
N LEU A 64 3.89 0.86 5.06
CA LEU A 64 5.16 0.98 5.75
C LEU A 64 5.98 -0.31 5.59
N ALA A 65 7.29 -0.22 5.68
CA ALA A 65 8.22 -1.33 5.45
C ALA A 65 8.12 -1.97 4.05
N VAL A 66 7.59 -1.22 3.08
CA VAL A 66 7.51 -1.60 1.68
C VAL A 66 7.91 -0.40 0.81
N SER A 67 8.73 -0.63 -0.20
CA SER A 67 9.08 0.42 -1.16
C SER A 67 7.84 0.85 -1.97
N ALA A 68 7.72 2.13 -2.26
CA ALA A 68 6.70 2.70 -3.17
C ALA A 68 6.67 2.03 -4.55
N ARG A 69 7.74 1.33 -4.94
CA ARG A 69 7.80 0.46 -6.13
C ARG A 69 6.73 -0.63 -6.16
N CYS A 70 6.05 -0.94 -5.06
CA CYS A 70 4.95 -1.90 -5.04
C CYS A 70 3.88 -1.57 -6.09
N TYR A 71 3.71 -0.30 -6.42
CA TYR A 71 2.75 0.18 -7.42
C TYR A 71 3.28 0.21 -8.85
N ASP A 72 4.62 0.03 -9.03
CA ASP A 72 5.26 0.01 -10.35
C ASP A 72 6.40 -1.02 -10.40
N LEU A 73 6.03 -2.30 -10.39
CA LEU A 73 6.99 -3.40 -10.43
C LEU A 73 7.51 -3.69 -11.86
N GLY A 74 6.87 -3.11 -12.88
CA GLY A 74 7.24 -3.26 -14.29
C GLY A 74 6.09 -3.71 -15.18
N PRO A 75 6.36 -4.02 -16.46
CA PRO A 75 5.32 -4.34 -17.43
C PRO A 75 4.37 -5.46 -16.99
N GLY A 76 3.07 -5.19 -17.03
CA GLY A 76 2.01 -6.11 -16.59
C GLY A 76 1.90 -6.28 -15.07
N GLN A 77 2.66 -5.53 -14.28
CA GLN A 77 2.67 -5.56 -12.82
C GLN A 77 2.68 -4.15 -12.21
N SER A 78 2.10 -3.18 -12.92
CA SER A 78 2.11 -1.77 -12.56
C SER A 78 0.69 -1.23 -12.44
N VAL A 79 0.28 -0.87 -11.22
CA VAL A 79 -0.97 -0.13 -10.94
C VAL A 79 -0.90 1.24 -11.61
N VAL A 80 0.26 1.88 -11.56
CA VAL A 80 0.53 3.17 -12.19
C VAL A 80 0.24 3.12 -13.69
N ALA A 81 0.78 2.12 -14.40
CA ALA A 81 0.53 1.96 -15.83
C ALA A 81 -0.94 1.64 -16.13
N GLY A 82 -1.62 0.90 -15.25
CA GLY A 82 -3.06 0.64 -15.36
C GLY A 82 -3.89 1.91 -15.27
N LEU A 83 -3.63 2.75 -14.28
CA LEU A 83 -4.32 4.04 -14.09
C LEU A 83 -4.06 5.02 -15.24
N LEU A 84 -2.82 5.08 -15.74
CA LEU A 84 -2.51 5.88 -16.93
C LEU A 84 -3.28 5.39 -18.17
N ALA A 85 -3.37 4.08 -18.34
CA ALA A 85 -4.13 3.49 -19.47
C ALA A 85 -5.64 3.77 -19.39
N SER A 86 -6.19 3.96 -18.18
CA SER A 86 -7.58 4.41 -17.99
C SER A 86 -7.76 5.93 -18.04
N GLY A 87 -6.70 6.68 -18.34
CA GLY A 87 -6.73 8.14 -18.47
C GLY A 87 -6.75 8.89 -17.14
N ARG A 88 -6.29 8.27 -16.05
CA ARG A 88 -6.12 8.88 -14.74
C ARG A 88 -4.65 9.18 -14.49
N VAL A 89 -4.35 10.24 -13.74
CA VAL A 89 -2.98 10.64 -13.38
C VAL A 89 -2.65 10.14 -11.98
N PRO A 90 -1.79 9.09 -11.85
CA PRO A 90 -1.39 8.60 -10.54
C PRO A 90 -0.23 9.41 -9.95
N TYR A 91 -0.31 9.64 -8.66
CA TYR A 91 0.74 10.14 -7.80
C TYR A 91 1.11 9.05 -6.79
N VAL A 92 2.37 8.91 -6.46
CA VAL A 92 2.83 7.96 -5.46
C VAL A 92 3.63 8.70 -4.39
N VAL A 93 3.22 8.60 -3.14
CA VAL A 93 4.05 9.05 -2.03
C VAL A 93 5.07 7.96 -1.70
N ASP A 94 6.35 8.33 -1.55
CA ASP A 94 7.41 7.40 -1.15
C ASP A 94 7.91 7.77 0.25
N PHE A 95 7.69 6.86 1.19
CA PHE A 95 8.15 7.02 2.57
C PHE A 95 9.65 6.72 2.74
N GLY A 96 10.33 6.28 1.66
CA GLY A 96 11.74 5.98 1.69
C GLY A 96 12.13 4.83 2.63
N GLU A 97 13.41 4.78 2.96
CA GLU A 97 13.94 3.79 3.90
C GLU A 97 13.91 4.34 5.33
N VAL A 98 13.37 3.55 6.25
CA VAL A 98 13.38 3.82 7.68
C VAL A 98 14.65 3.24 8.27
N THR A 99 15.39 4.08 9.01
CA THR A 99 16.64 3.75 9.68
C THR A 99 16.47 3.78 11.20
N ARG A 100 17.53 3.47 11.95
CA ARG A 100 17.51 3.59 13.41
C ARG A 100 17.41 5.05 13.90
N ALA A 101 17.76 6.02 13.05
CA ALA A 101 17.58 7.44 13.38
C ALA A 101 16.09 7.83 13.45
N ASP A 102 15.24 7.10 12.72
CA ASP A 102 13.81 7.34 12.59
C ASP A 102 12.97 6.56 13.61
N LYS A 103 13.61 6.00 14.66
CA LYS A 103 12.97 5.14 15.67
C LYS A 103 11.76 5.77 16.36
N ASP A 104 11.74 7.09 16.46
CA ASP A 104 10.70 7.86 17.12
C ASP A 104 9.53 8.24 16.17
N MET A 105 9.62 7.92 14.90
CA MET A 105 8.51 8.10 13.95
C MET A 105 7.36 7.14 14.29
N GLY A 106 6.17 7.71 14.47
CA GLY A 106 4.92 7.00 14.74
C GLY A 106 3.92 7.11 13.60
N PHE A 107 2.71 6.55 13.78
CA PHE A 107 1.64 6.69 12.79
C PHE A 107 1.23 8.14 12.54
N GLY A 108 1.30 9.00 13.57
CA GLY A 108 1.01 10.43 13.45
C GLY A 108 1.85 11.13 12.40
N ASP A 109 3.15 10.79 12.27
CA ASP A 109 4.01 11.38 11.24
C ASP A 109 3.49 11.09 9.82
N TYR A 110 2.80 9.96 9.63
CA TYR A 110 2.26 9.58 8.32
C TYR A 110 0.87 10.14 8.08
N PHE A 111 -0.08 9.93 9.01
CA PHE A 111 -1.48 10.30 8.77
C PHE A 111 -1.79 11.76 9.11
N ASP A 112 -1.01 12.44 9.95
CA ASP A 112 -1.19 13.84 10.34
C ASP A 112 -0.29 14.81 9.59
N ASP A 113 0.83 14.34 9.04
CA ASP A 113 1.82 15.21 8.41
C ASP A 113 2.07 14.81 6.94
N ILE A 114 2.66 13.62 6.69
CA ILE A 114 3.17 13.26 5.36
C ILE A 114 2.05 13.12 4.33
N VAL A 115 1.00 12.35 4.63
CA VAL A 115 -0.09 12.10 3.66
C VAL A 115 -0.95 13.33 3.45
N PRO A 116 -1.34 14.12 4.46
CA PRO A 116 -2.02 15.42 4.27
C PRO A 116 -1.22 16.38 3.37
N GLN A 117 0.09 16.50 3.60
CA GLN A 117 0.94 17.33 2.73
C GLN A 117 1.01 16.78 1.29
N ALA A 118 1.10 15.44 1.12
CA ALA A 118 1.07 14.84 -0.20
C ALA A 118 -0.22 15.17 -0.95
N ILE A 119 -1.39 15.10 -0.28
CA ILE A 119 -2.68 15.48 -0.86
C ILE A 119 -2.66 16.95 -1.29
N GLY A 120 -2.21 17.86 -0.43
CA GLY A 120 -2.11 19.28 -0.79
C GLY A 120 -1.19 19.54 -1.99
N ARG A 121 -0.08 18.80 -2.10
CA ARG A 121 0.83 18.88 -3.26
C ARG A 121 0.22 18.31 -4.54
N VAL A 122 -0.54 17.22 -4.43
CA VAL A 122 -1.31 16.66 -5.56
C VAL A 122 -2.31 17.68 -6.06
N VAL A 123 -3.06 18.32 -5.17
CA VAL A 123 -4.01 19.38 -5.51
C VAL A 123 -3.32 20.51 -6.26
N GLY A 124 -2.22 21.03 -5.72
CA GLY A 124 -1.50 22.13 -6.36
C GLY A 124 -0.91 21.77 -7.72
N ASP A 125 -0.28 20.61 -7.86
CA ASP A 125 0.27 20.17 -9.15
C ASP A 125 -0.84 19.85 -10.16
N PHE A 126 -1.94 19.21 -9.72
CA PHE A 126 -3.01 18.82 -10.63
C PHE A 126 -3.95 19.97 -10.98
N TYR A 127 -4.39 20.81 -10.05
CA TYR A 127 -5.37 21.86 -10.28
C TYR A 127 -4.75 23.26 -10.44
N GLY A 128 -3.47 23.45 -10.09
CA GLY A 128 -2.72 24.70 -10.16
C GLY A 128 -2.73 25.50 -8.86
N ASP A 129 -1.85 26.51 -8.78
CA ASP A 129 -1.57 27.28 -7.55
C ASP A 129 -2.75 28.10 -7.00
N ALA A 130 -3.83 28.30 -7.78
CA ALA A 130 -5.03 28.96 -7.29
C ALA A 130 -5.69 28.22 -6.11
N HIS A 131 -5.33 26.94 -5.88
CA HIS A 131 -5.83 26.10 -4.81
C HIS A 131 -4.81 25.90 -3.68
N HIS A 132 -3.66 26.59 -3.72
CA HIS A 132 -2.59 26.58 -2.72
C HIS A 132 -2.79 27.56 -1.57
N GLY A 133 -4.03 27.93 -1.21
CA GLY A 133 -4.27 28.78 -0.04
C GLY A 133 -4.06 28.00 1.27
N GLU A 134 -3.39 28.61 2.28
CA GLU A 134 -3.40 28.16 3.69
C GLU A 134 -4.83 28.17 4.30
N SER A 135 -5.84 28.61 3.55
CA SER A 135 -7.24 28.57 3.92
C SER A 135 -7.92 27.40 3.22
N THR A 136 -8.49 26.51 4.00
CA THR A 136 -9.37 25.40 3.61
C THR A 136 -10.66 25.85 2.88
N GLU A 137 -10.89 27.14 2.72
CA GLU A 137 -12.00 27.70 1.96
C GLU A 137 -11.70 27.63 0.45
N GLY A 138 -12.22 26.61 -0.23
CA GLY A 138 -12.07 26.41 -1.68
C GLY A 138 -11.51 25.03 -2.09
N VAL A 139 -11.08 24.21 -1.16
CA VAL A 139 -10.51 22.89 -1.44
C VAL A 139 -11.58 21.86 -1.88
N GLY A 140 -12.86 22.12 -1.62
CA GLY A 140 -13.99 21.25 -1.98
C GLY A 140 -14.17 21.00 -3.49
N ASP A 141 -13.62 21.88 -4.34
CA ASP A 141 -13.70 21.75 -5.80
C ASP A 141 -12.48 21.03 -6.43
N ALA A 142 -11.53 20.53 -5.63
CA ALA A 142 -10.29 19.91 -6.09
C ALA A 142 -10.14 18.47 -5.54
N PRO A 143 -11.04 17.55 -5.91
CA PRO A 143 -11.07 16.20 -5.32
C PRO A 143 -9.85 15.36 -5.68
N VAL A 144 -9.42 14.53 -4.71
CA VAL A 144 -8.34 13.53 -4.87
C VAL A 144 -8.88 12.16 -4.49
N ASP A 145 -8.69 11.16 -5.34
CA ASP A 145 -8.94 9.77 -4.97
C ASP A 145 -7.71 9.16 -4.30
N VAL A 146 -7.92 8.39 -3.26
CA VAL A 146 -6.82 7.70 -2.56
C VAL A 146 -6.94 6.20 -2.77
N VAL A 147 -5.89 5.59 -3.33
CA VAL A 147 -5.78 4.14 -3.47
C VAL A 147 -4.61 3.66 -2.62
N ALA A 148 -4.86 2.74 -1.72
CA ALA A 148 -3.87 2.33 -0.74
C ALA A 148 -3.85 0.81 -0.56
N TRP A 149 -2.67 0.26 -0.30
CA TRP A 149 -2.48 -1.18 -0.13
C TRP A 149 -2.02 -1.51 1.29
N SER A 150 -2.60 -2.59 1.87
CA SER A 150 -2.17 -3.15 3.15
C SER A 150 -2.18 -2.08 4.26
N LEU A 151 -1.10 -1.91 5.01
CA LEU A 151 -0.97 -0.88 6.05
C LEU A 151 -1.07 0.56 5.50
N GLY A 152 -0.80 0.77 4.21
CA GLY A 152 -1.07 2.05 3.55
C GLY A 152 -2.56 2.41 3.58
N GLY A 153 -3.45 1.42 3.47
CA GLY A 153 -4.89 1.61 3.63
C GLY A 153 -5.26 2.05 5.05
N THR A 154 -4.62 1.49 6.08
CA THR A 154 -4.80 1.96 7.46
C THR A 154 -4.39 3.43 7.61
N ILE A 155 -3.24 3.82 7.01
CA ILE A 155 -2.78 5.22 7.04
C ILE A 155 -3.78 6.14 6.31
N ALA A 156 -4.24 5.76 5.11
CA ALA A 156 -5.21 6.54 4.34
C ALA A 156 -6.53 6.75 5.09
N LEU A 157 -7.04 5.70 5.74
CA LEU A 157 -8.25 5.76 6.56
C LEU A 157 -8.05 6.64 7.80
N LEU A 158 -6.91 6.51 8.50
CA LEU A 158 -6.56 7.37 9.62
C LEU A 158 -6.43 8.84 9.17
N THR A 159 -5.84 9.10 8.00
CA THR A 159 -5.75 10.45 7.43
C THR A 159 -7.13 11.06 7.20
N ALA A 160 -8.03 10.31 6.55
CA ALA A 160 -9.39 10.81 6.27
C ALA A 160 -10.20 11.05 7.55
N ALA A 161 -10.06 10.18 8.55
CA ALA A 161 -10.73 10.33 9.84
C ALA A 161 -10.19 11.50 10.66
N ALA A 162 -8.87 11.71 10.64
CA ALA A 162 -8.21 12.78 11.39
C ALA A 162 -8.37 14.16 10.74
N HIS A 163 -8.59 14.20 9.41
CA HIS A 163 -8.64 15.40 8.59
C HIS A 163 -9.85 15.38 7.64
N PRO A 164 -11.08 15.53 8.15
CA PRO A 164 -12.29 15.48 7.33
C PRO A 164 -12.39 16.61 6.30
N ASP A 165 -11.60 17.68 6.48
CA ASP A 165 -11.57 18.85 5.56
C ASP A 165 -10.63 18.64 4.35
N LEU A 166 -9.83 17.53 4.32
CA LEU A 166 -9.04 17.23 3.14
C LEU A 166 -9.94 16.87 1.95
N PRO A 167 -9.56 17.25 0.73
CA PRO A 167 -10.36 17.01 -0.47
C PRO A 167 -10.32 15.56 -0.95
N ILE A 168 -10.39 14.62 -0.03
CA ILE A 168 -10.47 13.20 -0.35
C ILE A 168 -11.88 12.90 -0.87
N ARG A 169 -11.98 12.51 -2.15
CA ARG A 169 -13.24 12.13 -2.77
C ARG A 169 -13.64 10.70 -2.46
N SER A 170 -12.67 9.80 -2.46
CA SER A 170 -12.88 8.37 -2.20
C SER A 170 -11.63 7.70 -1.67
N ILE A 171 -11.81 6.53 -1.03
CA ILE A 171 -10.71 5.69 -0.55
C ILE A 171 -10.90 4.27 -1.07
N THR A 172 -9.89 3.74 -1.77
CA THR A 172 -9.78 2.32 -2.10
C THR A 172 -8.71 1.68 -1.23
N ALA A 173 -9.09 0.80 -0.31
CA ALA A 173 -8.19 0.11 0.60
C ALA A 173 -8.08 -1.38 0.22
N ILE A 174 -6.91 -1.77 -0.31
CA ILE A 174 -6.67 -3.10 -0.89
C ILE A 174 -5.89 -3.97 0.11
N GLY A 175 -6.47 -5.07 0.56
CA GLY A 175 -5.83 -5.99 1.50
C GLY A 175 -5.43 -5.32 2.82
N THR A 176 -6.21 -4.37 3.29
CA THR A 176 -5.95 -3.60 4.51
C THR A 176 -6.47 -4.34 5.73
N PRO A 177 -5.62 -4.61 6.75
CA PRO A 177 -6.06 -5.26 7.98
C PRO A 177 -6.79 -4.26 8.89
N LEU A 178 -8.07 -4.49 9.13
CA LEU A 178 -8.89 -3.68 10.04
C LEU A 178 -9.26 -4.41 11.34
N ASP A 179 -9.05 -5.73 11.38
CA ASP A 179 -9.16 -6.55 12.59
C ASP A 179 -7.92 -7.46 12.73
N TYR A 180 -7.05 -7.13 13.68
CA TYR A 180 -5.84 -7.91 13.95
C TYR A 180 -6.11 -9.23 14.69
N ASP A 181 -7.25 -9.36 15.37
CA ASP A 181 -7.65 -10.63 16.00
C ASP A 181 -8.08 -11.66 14.94
N ALA A 182 -8.44 -11.24 13.74
CA ALA A 182 -8.72 -12.11 12.61
C ALA A 182 -7.46 -12.52 11.82
N LEU A 183 -6.27 -12.02 12.16
CA LEU A 183 -5.01 -12.39 11.49
C LEU A 183 -4.44 -13.69 12.06
N PRO A 184 -3.79 -14.56 11.24
CA PRO A 184 -3.47 -15.94 11.62
C PRO A 184 -2.58 -16.12 12.86
N LEU A 185 -1.61 -15.23 13.09
CA LEU A 185 -0.60 -15.38 14.14
C LEU A 185 -0.86 -14.51 15.38
N TYR A 186 -1.50 -13.36 15.21
CA TYR A 186 -1.63 -12.36 16.28
C TYR A 186 -2.49 -12.82 17.46
N PRO A 187 -3.59 -13.56 17.32
CA PRO A 187 -4.36 -14.06 18.44
C PRO A 187 -3.54 -14.96 19.36
N LEU A 188 -2.65 -15.79 18.79
CA LEU A 188 -1.79 -16.66 19.58
C LEU A 188 -0.75 -15.85 20.37
N VAL A 189 -0.09 -14.90 19.72
CA VAL A 189 0.89 -14.00 20.38
C VAL A 189 0.20 -13.20 21.47
N LYS A 190 -0.95 -12.60 21.18
CA LYS A 190 -1.77 -11.86 22.14
C LYS A 190 -2.15 -12.72 23.36
N LYS A 191 -2.60 -13.96 23.14
CA LYS A 191 -2.96 -14.89 24.21
C LYS A 191 -1.79 -15.21 25.12
N VAL A 192 -0.60 -15.45 24.57
CA VAL A 192 0.63 -15.76 25.34
C VAL A 192 1.12 -14.52 26.11
N MET A 193 1.02 -13.33 25.51
CA MET A 193 1.52 -12.08 26.10
C MET A 193 0.53 -11.43 27.07
N LYS A 194 -0.75 -11.78 27.03
CA LYS A 194 -1.82 -11.19 27.86
C LYS A 194 -1.50 -11.24 29.36
N PRO A 195 -0.99 -12.34 29.95
CA PRO A 195 -0.65 -12.40 31.37
C PRO A 195 0.48 -11.45 31.78
N LEU A 196 1.33 -11.04 30.79
CA LEU A 196 2.48 -10.16 30.99
C LEU A 196 2.16 -8.71 30.60
N GLY A 197 0.88 -8.38 30.33
CA GLY A 197 0.45 -7.04 29.94
C GLY A 197 1.05 -6.53 28.61
N GLY A 198 1.55 -7.44 27.75
CA GLY A 198 2.20 -7.06 26.49
C GLY A 198 3.61 -6.46 26.63
N THR A 199 4.03 -6.15 27.87
CA THR A 199 5.28 -5.45 28.18
C THR A 199 6.56 -6.05 27.58
N PRO A 200 6.76 -7.39 27.51
CA PRO A 200 7.97 -7.96 26.92
C PRO A 200 8.13 -7.63 25.44
N VAL A 201 7.04 -7.57 24.70
CA VAL A 201 7.07 -7.23 23.26
C VAL A 201 7.42 -5.75 23.08
N THR A 202 6.77 -4.87 23.83
CA THR A 202 7.10 -3.43 23.86
C THR A 202 8.57 -3.18 24.24
N ALA A 203 9.08 -3.88 25.27
CA ALA A 203 10.47 -3.77 25.70
C ALA A 203 11.45 -4.23 24.61
N ALA A 204 11.14 -5.33 23.91
CA ALA A 204 11.95 -5.83 22.81
C ALA A 204 11.95 -4.84 21.63
N ILE A 205 10.80 -4.29 21.24
CA ILE A 205 10.67 -3.26 20.20
C ILE A 205 11.52 -2.04 20.54
N ARG A 206 11.43 -1.53 21.77
CA ARG A 206 12.24 -0.38 22.22
C ARG A 206 13.74 -0.68 22.19
N ALA A 207 14.16 -1.86 22.65
CA ALA A 207 15.58 -2.26 22.66
C ALA A 207 16.16 -2.37 21.24
N LEU A 208 15.37 -2.85 20.27
CA LEU A 208 15.75 -2.98 18.86
C LEU A 208 15.65 -1.65 18.10
N GLY A 209 14.88 -0.68 18.60
CA GLY A 209 14.55 0.56 17.89
C GLY A 209 13.58 0.34 16.73
N GLY A 210 12.76 -0.73 16.78
CA GLY A 210 11.79 -1.12 15.78
C GLY A 210 11.92 -2.56 15.32
N ILE A 211 11.29 -2.90 14.20
CA ILE A 211 11.42 -4.21 13.56
C ILE A 211 12.45 -4.09 12.43
N PRO A 212 13.66 -4.65 12.57
CA PRO A 212 14.71 -4.53 11.56
C PRO A 212 14.33 -5.17 10.23
N ALA A 213 14.79 -4.58 9.11
CA ALA A 213 14.54 -5.06 7.75
C ALA A 213 14.77 -6.57 7.53
N PRO A 214 15.83 -7.22 8.07
CA PRO A 214 16.00 -8.65 7.92
C PRO A 214 14.84 -9.47 8.50
N LEU A 215 14.28 -9.06 9.64
CA LEU A 215 13.12 -9.74 10.25
C LEU A 215 11.85 -9.56 9.43
N VAL A 216 11.61 -8.35 8.91
CA VAL A 216 10.49 -8.07 8.00
C VAL A 216 10.59 -8.97 6.75
N ARG A 217 11.77 -9.05 6.13
CA ARG A 217 12.02 -9.87 4.94
C ARG A 217 11.81 -11.37 5.21
N ILE A 218 12.27 -11.87 6.36
CA ILE A 218 12.05 -13.27 6.77
C ILE A 218 10.57 -13.54 6.99
N ALA A 219 9.86 -12.66 7.71
CA ALA A 219 8.44 -12.82 7.96
C ALA A 219 7.64 -12.83 6.65
N TYR A 220 7.92 -11.88 5.75
CA TYR A 220 7.24 -11.79 4.47
C TYR A 220 7.50 -13.00 3.55
N ARG A 221 8.75 -13.49 3.51
CA ARG A 221 9.08 -14.74 2.79
C ARG A 221 8.40 -15.96 3.41
N GLY A 222 8.28 -15.98 4.74
CA GLY A 222 7.56 -17.04 5.45
C GLY A 222 6.12 -17.19 5.02
N THR A 223 5.42 -16.09 4.71
CA THR A 223 4.05 -16.14 4.18
C THR A 223 3.98 -16.67 2.75
N ALA A 224 5.06 -16.58 1.99
CA ALA A 224 5.18 -17.03 0.61
C ALA A 224 5.94 -18.35 0.44
N TRP A 225 6.13 -19.15 1.51
CA TRP A 225 6.94 -20.37 1.49
C TRP A 225 6.55 -21.38 0.41
N GLN A 226 5.25 -21.50 0.10
CA GLN A 226 4.76 -22.38 -0.98
C GLN A 226 5.25 -21.93 -2.36
N ARG A 227 5.38 -20.61 -2.57
CA ARG A 227 5.95 -20.04 -3.79
C ARG A 227 7.44 -20.38 -3.90
N GLU A 228 8.17 -20.22 -2.82
CA GLU A 228 9.61 -20.54 -2.78
C GLU A 228 9.87 -22.04 -3.10
N LEU A 229 9.06 -22.95 -2.55
CA LEU A 229 9.16 -24.36 -2.87
C LEU A 229 8.85 -24.68 -4.34
N LYS A 230 7.90 -23.97 -4.96
CA LYS A 230 7.51 -24.18 -6.37
C LYS A 230 8.43 -23.47 -7.36
N LYS A 231 9.27 -22.56 -6.91
CA LYS A 231 10.15 -21.71 -7.74
C LYS A 231 11.08 -22.49 -8.68
N PRO A 232 11.79 -23.56 -8.25
CA PRO A 232 12.62 -24.32 -9.18
C PRO A 232 11.82 -24.93 -10.33
N GLY A 233 10.67 -25.52 -10.01
CA GLY A 233 9.75 -26.06 -11.02
C GLY A 233 9.18 -25.00 -11.97
N TYR A 234 8.92 -23.78 -11.46
CA TYR A 234 8.49 -22.64 -12.26
C TYR A 234 9.59 -22.21 -13.25
N ILE A 235 10.82 -22.06 -12.78
CA ILE A 235 11.98 -21.70 -13.60
C ILE A 235 12.19 -22.74 -14.71
N MET A 236 12.12 -24.03 -14.40
CA MET A 236 12.28 -25.08 -15.40
C MET A 236 11.19 -25.07 -16.46
N ARG A 237 9.93 -24.87 -16.07
CA ARG A 237 8.79 -24.82 -17.01
C ARG A 237 8.84 -23.59 -17.92
N ASN A 238 9.32 -22.47 -17.38
CA ASN A 238 9.38 -21.19 -18.08
C ASN A 238 10.79 -20.85 -18.60
N ALA A 239 11.70 -21.84 -18.69
CA ALA A 239 13.08 -21.62 -19.11
C ALA A 239 13.20 -20.98 -20.52
N HIS A 240 12.14 -21.01 -21.32
CA HIS A 240 12.07 -20.41 -22.66
C HIS A 240 11.29 -19.09 -22.68
N ASP A 241 10.68 -18.69 -21.56
CA ASP A 241 9.90 -17.47 -21.39
C ASP A 241 10.67 -16.45 -20.55
N THR A 242 11.39 -15.57 -21.25
CA THR A 242 12.21 -14.53 -20.64
C THR A 242 11.35 -13.55 -19.84
N GLU A 243 10.12 -13.28 -20.29
CA GLU A 243 9.22 -12.33 -19.65
C GLU A 243 8.67 -12.90 -18.34
N ALA A 244 8.24 -14.15 -18.31
CA ALA A 244 7.81 -14.82 -17.09
C ALA A 244 8.93 -14.87 -16.04
N LEU A 245 10.16 -15.15 -16.46
CA LEU A 245 11.32 -15.16 -15.56
C LEU A 245 11.72 -13.76 -15.10
N ALA A 246 11.59 -12.74 -15.95
CA ALA A 246 11.80 -11.34 -15.58
C ALA A 246 10.78 -10.88 -14.52
N ARG A 247 9.48 -11.16 -14.73
CA ARG A 247 8.41 -10.88 -13.74
C ARG A 247 8.70 -11.54 -12.38
N MET A 248 9.12 -12.80 -12.39
CA MET A 248 9.51 -13.49 -11.16
C MET A 248 10.68 -12.79 -10.45
N GLN A 249 11.73 -12.40 -11.19
CA GLN A 249 12.90 -11.70 -10.61
C GLN A 249 12.53 -10.34 -10.01
N VAL A 250 11.63 -9.60 -10.63
CA VAL A 250 11.16 -8.31 -10.11
C VAL A 250 10.51 -8.49 -8.73
N ILE A 251 9.65 -9.49 -8.58
CA ILE A 251 9.01 -9.81 -7.30
C ILE A 251 10.06 -10.23 -6.26
N ASP A 252 11.05 -11.03 -6.64
CA ASP A 252 12.12 -11.46 -5.73
C ASP A 252 12.96 -10.25 -5.25
N ARG A 253 13.31 -9.33 -6.14
CA ARG A 253 14.03 -8.10 -5.78
C ARG A 253 13.20 -7.23 -4.86
N PHE A 254 11.93 -7.02 -5.19
CA PHE A 254 10.99 -6.27 -4.36
C PHE A 254 10.94 -6.83 -2.93
N GLN A 255 10.76 -8.14 -2.76
CA GLN A 255 10.73 -8.77 -1.44
C GLN A 255 12.07 -8.65 -0.69
N ASN A 256 13.19 -8.56 -1.40
CA ASN A 256 14.51 -8.38 -0.83
C ASN A 256 14.85 -6.94 -0.45
N SER A 257 14.14 -5.97 -1.00
CA SER A 257 14.35 -4.53 -0.75
C SER A 257 13.46 -3.96 0.35
N MET A 258 12.65 -4.78 1.03
CA MET A 258 11.77 -4.30 2.09
C MET A 258 12.56 -3.67 3.23
N PRO A 259 12.26 -2.40 3.63
CA PRO A 259 12.83 -1.76 4.80
C PRO A 259 12.26 -2.31 6.10
N GLY A 260 12.75 -1.81 7.24
CA GLY A 260 12.19 -2.11 8.56
C GLY A 260 11.02 -1.22 8.94
N TYR A 261 10.47 -1.45 10.13
CA TYR A 261 9.52 -0.54 10.76
C TYR A 261 10.21 0.30 11.82
N ALA A 262 9.87 1.58 11.91
CA ALA A 262 10.29 2.46 12.99
C ALA A 262 9.87 1.92 14.36
N GLY A 263 10.59 2.31 15.41
CA GLY A 263 10.35 1.85 16.77
C GLY A 263 8.95 2.20 17.25
N GLU A 264 8.59 3.47 17.08
CA GLU A 264 7.30 3.98 17.54
C GLU A 264 6.12 3.40 16.72
N VAL A 265 6.24 3.30 15.38
CA VAL A 265 5.26 2.59 14.55
C VAL A 265 5.08 1.15 15.04
N SER A 266 6.17 0.44 15.31
CA SER A 266 6.13 -0.95 15.80
C SER A 266 5.45 -1.06 17.16
N ARG A 267 5.69 -0.11 18.06
CA ARG A 267 5.06 -0.02 19.39
C ARG A 267 3.57 0.21 19.25
N GLN A 268 3.17 1.22 18.48
CA GLN A 268 1.77 1.57 18.25
C GLN A 268 1.00 0.44 17.56
N MET A 269 1.57 -0.23 16.55
CA MET A 269 0.99 -1.42 15.95
C MET A 269 0.73 -2.50 16.99
N TRP A 270 1.72 -2.79 17.83
CA TRP A 270 1.58 -3.81 18.87
C TRP A 270 0.54 -3.42 19.92
N GLU A 271 0.66 -2.22 20.50
CA GLU A 271 -0.18 -1.79 21.62
C GLU A 271 -1.61 -1.48 21.18
N ASN A 272 -1.80 -0.70 20.11
CA ASN A 272 -3.10 -0.21 19.69
C ASN A 272 -3.84 -1.26 18.82
N PHE A 273 -3.17 -1.80 17.79
CA PHE A 273 -3.85 -2.65 16.81
C PHE A 273 -3.94 -4.11 17.26
N VAL A 274 -2.82 -4.66 17.80
CA VAL A 274 -2.78 -6.07 18.20
C VAL A 274 -3.29 -6.26 19.62
N TYR A 275 -2.73 -5.57 20.61
CA TYR A 275 -3.01 -5.84 22.02
C TYR A 275 -4.38 -5.31 22.43
N ARG A 276 -4.69 -4.04 22.14
CA ARG A 276 -5.99 -3.42 22.45
C ARG A 276 -7.07 -3.64 21.40
N GLY A 277 -6.71 -3.95 20.16
CA GLY A 277 -7.66 -4.19 19.07
C GLY A 277 -8.44 -2.94 18.63
N GLU A 278 -7.84 -1.77 18.76
CA GLU A 278 -8.51 -0.47 18.57
C GLU A 278 -8.98 -0.26 17.13
N LEU A 279 -8.25 -0.77 16.12
CA LEU A 279 -8.70 -0.68 14.72
C LEU A 279 -10.05 -1.38 14.51
N ALA A 280 -10.25 -2.52 15.16
CA ALA A 280 -11.51 -3.26 15.02
C ALA A 280 -12.70 -2.56 15.70
N THR A 281 -12.43 -1.73 16.71
CA THR A 281 -13.47 -0.92 17.36
C THR A 281 -13.76 0.40 16.64
N GLY A 282 -12.89 0.81 15.71
CA GLY A 282 -13.00 2.03 14.94
C GLY A 282 -12.39 3.25 15.59
N VAL A 283 -12.03 3.19 16.87
CA VAL A 283 -11.42 4.33 17.57
C VAL A 283 -10.01 3.95 18.01
N VAL A 284 -9.02 4.69 17.53
CA VAL A 284 -7.61 4.47 17.83
C VAL A 284 -7.05 5.65 18.62
N ASP A 285 -6.39 5.37 19.75
CA ASP A 285 -5.72 6.38 20.56
C ASP A 285 -4.21 6.40 20.29
N PHE A 286 -3.71 7.51 19.77
CA PHE A 286 -2.30 7.75 19.56
C PHE A 286 -1.78 8.75 20.63
N ASP A 287 -1.40 8.22 21.80
CA ASP A 287 -0.82 8.98 22.91
C ASP A 287 -1.69 10.18 23.34
N GLY A 288 -3.02 9.97 23.46
CA GLY A 288 -4.02 10.95 23.87
C GLY A 288 -4.70 11.69 22.72
N ARG A 289 -4.33 11.41 21.46
CA ARG A 289 -5.08 11.82 20.28
C ARG A 289 -5.96 10.67 19.79
N SER A 290 -7.24 10.78 20.01
CA SER A 290 -8.22 9.81 19.52
C SER A 290 -8.60 10.09 18.06
N VAL A 291 -8.56 9.07 17.21
CA VAL A 291 -8.98 9.10 15.81
C VAL A 291 -10.13 8.13 15.61
N ASP A 292 -11.28 8.62 15.19
CA ASP A 292 -12.51 7.85 14.99
C ASP A 292 -12.70 7.52 13.51
N LEU A 293 -12.37 6.30 13.12
CA LEU A 293 -12.51 5.81 11.74
C LEU A 293 -13.98 5.70 11.31
N THR A 294 -14.91 5.56 12.25
CA THR A 294 -16.34 5.43 11.92
C THR A 294 -16.94 6.74 11.40
N ALA A 295 -16.26 7.87 11.67
CA ALA A 295 -16.67 9.19 11.21
C ALA A 295 -16.30 9.49 9.74
N ILE A 296 -15.67 8.55 9.02
CA ILE A 296 -15.30 8.76 7.61
C ILE A 296 -16.56 8.90 6.76
N GLY A 297 -16.72 10.08 6.13
CA GLY A 297 -17.90 10.44 5.34
C GLY A 297 -17.74 10.27 3.82
N VAL A 298 -16.64 9.69 3.33
CA VAL A 298 -16.40 9.51 1.88
C VAL A 298 -16.67 8.06 1.45
N PRO A 299 -16.98 7.81 0.16
CA PRO A 299 -17.12 6.47 -0.38
C PRO A 299 -15.85 5.62 -0.19
N ILE A 300 -16.04 4.35 0.23
CA ILE A 300 -14.93 3.43 0.51
C ILE A 300 -15.09 2.15 -0.30
N GLN A 301 -14.04 1.77 -1.03
CA GLN A 301 -13.91 0.47 -1.66
C GLN A 301 -12.86 -0.38 -0.94
N LEU A 302 -13.22 -1.61 -0.59
CA LEU A 302 -12.37 -2.55 0.12
C LEU A 302 -12.12 -3.80 -0.72
N PHE A 303 -10.90 -4.32 -0.67
CA PHE A 303 -10.54 -5.59 -1.31
C PHE A 303 -9.94 -6.56 -0.30
N GLY A 304 -10.30 -7.84 -0.44
CA GLY A 304 -9.72 -8.92 0.34
C GLY A 304 -9.63 -10.23 -0.46
N SER A 305 -8.92 -11.22 0.09
CA SER A 305 -8.74 -12.53 -0.53
C SER A 305 -8.68 -13.65 0.50
N HIS A 306 -9.35 -14.78 0.22
CA HIS A 306 -9.19 -15.98 1.02
C HIS A 306 -7.81 -16.65 0.86
N ARG A 307 -7.05 -16.28 -0.16
CA ARG A 307 -5.67 -16.76 -0.41
C ARG A 307 -4.60 -15.80 0.11
N ASP A 308 -5.00 -14.72 0.74
CA ASP A 308 -4.08 -13.79 1.37
C ASP A 308 -3.58 -14.38 2.69
N ALA A 309 -2.26 -14.63 2.76
CA ALA A 309 -1.61 -15.18 3.94
C ALA A 309 -1.12 -14.10 4.93
N ILE A 310 -1.29 -12.82 4.60
CA ILE A 310 -0.87 -11.67 5.43
C ILE A 310 -2.10 -11.04 6.05
N THR A 311 -3.01 -10.52 5.21
CA THR A 311 -4.28 -9.96 5.66
C THR A 311 -5.39 -10.96 5.35
N SER A 312 -5.93 -11.61 6.38
CA SER A 312 -7.05 -12.53 6.19
C SER A 312 -8.24 -11.82 5.54
N TRP A 313 -9.03 -12.57 4.79
CA TRP A 313 -10.26 -12.05 4.20
C TRP A 313 -11.18 -11.41 5.25
N GLN A 314 -11.29 -12.03 6.43
CA GLN A 314 -12.09 -11.53 7.54
C GLN A 314 -11.57 -10.20 8.06
N ALA A 315 -10.25 -10.06 8.22
CA ALA A 315 -9.62 -8.82 8.69
C ALA A 315 -9.87 -7.65 7.74
N ALA A 316 -9.83 -7.88 6.43
CA ALA A 316 -10.13 -6.85 5.44
C ALA A 316 -11.64 -6.56 5.35
N ARG A 317 -12.48 -7.60 5.43
CA ARG A 317 -13.94 -7.47 5.32
C ARG A 317 -14.56 -6.75 6.53
N HIS A 318 -13.90 -6.78 7.67
CA HIS A 318 -14.37 -6.09 8.89
C HIS A 318 -14.70 -4.60 8.63
N GLY A 319 -14.04 -3.97 7.67
CA GLY A 319 -14.34 -2.59 7.25
C GLY A 319 -15.77 -2.36 6.78
N VAL A 320 -16.46 -3.39 6.28
CA VAL A 320 -17.88 -3.27 5.89
C VAL A 320 -18.77 -2.97 7.11
N GLU A 321 -18.41 -3.52 8.25
CA GLU A 321 -19.13 -3.31 9.51
C GLU A 321 -18.69 -2.00 10.16
N LEU A 322 -17.39 -1.72 10.08
CA LEU A 322 -16.77 -0.54 10.67
C LEU A 322 -17.23 0.76 10.02
N PHE A 323 -17.40 0.78 8.69
CA PHE A 323 -17.77 1.96 7.92
C PHE A 323 -19.26 1.94 7.50
N ALA A 324 -20.13 1.32 8.28
CA ALA A 324 -21.54 1.18 7.93
C ALA A 324 -22.27 2.52 7.72
N ASP A 325 -21.81 3.60 8.35
CA ASP A 325 -22.35 4.95 8.22
C ASP A 325 -21.77 5.74 7.03
N SER A 326 -20.73 5.23 6.35
CA SER A 326 -20.23 5.82 5.10
C SER A 326 -21.30 5.69 3.99
N PRO A 327 -21.42 6.71 3.10
CA PRO A 327 -22.48 6.74 2.07
C PRO A 327 -22.43 5.56 1.11
N HIS A 328 -21.24 5.00 0.87
CA HIS A 328 -21.03 3.83 0.01
C HIS A 328 -19.82 3.03 0.49
N VAL A 329 -20.05 1.81 0.99
CA VAL A 329 -18.98 0.87 1.31
C VAL A 329 -19.11 -0.36 0.41
N HIS A 330 -18.13 -0.58 -0.43
CA HIS A 330 -18.04 -1.74 -1.32
C HIS A 330 -16.93 -2.68 -0.88
N PHE A 331 -17.22 -3.98 -0.77
CA PHE A 331 -16.21 -5.00 -0.54
C PHE A 331 -16.15 -5.97 -1.71
N THR A 332 -14.95 -6.15 -2.27
CA THR A 332 -14.69 -7.06 -3.37
C THR A 332 -13.72 -8.17 -2.96
N THR A 333 -14.06 -9.41 -3.24
CA THR A 333 -13.18 -10.57 -3.04
C THR A 333 -12.45 -10.88 -4.35
N VAL A 334 -11.11 -10.94 -4.29
CA VAL A 334 -10.24 -11.33 -5.42
C VAL A 334 -9.33 -12.46 -4.98
N GLU A 335 -9.46 -13.64 -5.59
CA GLU A 335 -8.78 -14.87 -5.16
C GLU A 335 -7.31 -14.93 -5.59
N THR A 336 -6.45 -14.21 -4.83
CA THR A 336 -5.02 -14.12 -5.10
C THR A 336 -4.20 -13.94 -3.81
N SER A 337 -2.87 -13.90 -3.91
CA SER A 337 -2.00 -13.59 -2.77
C SER A 337 -2.06 -12.10 -2.42
N HIS A 338 -1.52 -11.72 -1.25
CA HIS A 338 -1.46 -10.32 -0.79
C HIS A 338 -0.90 -9.35 -1.82
N LEU A 339 0.29 -9.65 -2.37
CA LEU A 339 0.87 -8.86 -3.45
C LEU A 339 0.07 -8.99 -4.75
N GLY A 340 -0.53 -10.15 -4.99
CA GLY A 340 -1.36 -10.42 -6.17
C GLY A 340 -2.63 -9.58 -6.24
N LEU A 341 -3.06 -8.96 -5.13
CA LEU A 341 -4.16 -8.00 -5.11
C LEU A 341 -3.83 -6.71 -5.87
N ILE A 342 -2.56 -6.32 -5.93
CA ILE A 342 -2.14 -5.09 -6.62
C ILE A 342 -1.24 -5.34 -7.85
N ALA A 343 -0.64 -6.51 -8.00
CA ALA A 343 0.34 -6.76 -9.05
C ALA A 343 0.12 -8.11 -9.75
N GLY A 344 0.41 -8.15 -11.04
CA GLY A 344 0.34 -9.36 -11.87
C GLY A 344 -1.02 -9.59 -12.54
N ASP A 345 -1.13 -10.73 -13.22
CA ASP A 345 -2.23 -11.01 -14.13
C ASP A 345 -3.62 -11.00 -13.48
N VAL A 346 -3.73 -11.38 -12.20
CA VAL A 346 -5.01 -11.37 -11.49
C VAL A 346 -5.41 -9.94 -11.16
N ALA A 347 -4.49 -9.12 -10.64
CA ALA A 347 -4.78 -7.72 -10.37
C ALA A 347 -5.20 -6.98 -11.65
N ALA A 348 -4.49 -7.20 -12.77
CA ALA A 348 -4.79 -6.56 -14.03
C ALA A 348 -6.18 -6.94 -14.61
N ARG A 349 -6.65 -8.17 -14.35
CA ARG A 349 -7.96 -8.62 -14.83
C ARG A 349 -9.11 -8.36 -13.86
N GLU A 350 -8.82 -8.26 -12.58
CA GLU A 350 -9.87 -8.22 -11.56
C GLU A 350 -9.83 -6.99 -10.67
N THR A 351 -8.68 -6.65 -10.09
CA THR A 351 -8.60 -5.55 -9.13
C THR A 351 -8.63 -4.19 -9.82
N TRP A 352 -7.72 -3.97 -10.79
CA TRP A 352 -7.61 -2.64 -11.43
C TRP A 352 -8.88 -2.23 -12.17
N PRO A 353 -9.55 -3.10 -12.96
CA PRO A 353 -10.81 -2.73 -13.58
C PRO A 353 -11.90 -2.35 -12.57
N ARG A 354 -11.98 -3.06 -11.43
CA ARG A 354 -12.98 -2.74 -10.40
C ARG A 354 -12.65 -1.46 -9.63
N VAL A 355 -11.36 -1.12 -9.48
CA VAL A 355 -10.96 0.20 -8.97
C VAL A 355 -11.39 1.28 -9.94
N ASP A 356 -11.13 1.10 -11.23
CA ASP A 356 -11.49 2.07 -12.27
C ASP A 356 -13.01 2.25 -12.39
N GLU A 357 -13.77 1.15 -12.41
CA GLU A 357 -15.25 1.15 -12.37
C GLU A 357 -15.80 1.90 -11.14
N PHE A 358 -15.20 1.73 -9.97
CA PHE A 358 -15.59 2.44 -8.78
C PHE A 358 -15.32 3.94 -8.90
N LEU A 359 -14.13 4.33 -9.36
CA LEU A 359 -13.76 5.73 -9.55
C LEU A 359 -14.63 6.38 -10.63
N ASP A 360 -14.91 5.69 -11.75
CA ASP A 360 -15.80 6.17 -12.82
C ASP A 360 -17.25 6.35 -12.32
N SER A 361 -17.71 5.51 -11.39
CA SER A 361 -19.05 5.64 -10.79
C SER A 361 -19.24 6.92 -9.98
N LEU A 362 -18.13 7.57 -9.59
CA LEU A 362 -18.10 8.82 -8.83
C LEU A 362 -17.86 10.05 -9.74
N ASP A 363 -17.55 9.85 -11.03
CA ASP A 363 -17.28 10.92 -12.01
C ASP A 363 -18.60 11.52 -12.60
N GLY A 364 -19.79 11.01 -12.21
CA GLY A 364 -21.11 11.35 -12.76
C GLY A 364 -21.83 12.47 -12.06
#